data_ecadf52dee24e6108a12bcfee2aa58ee
#
_entry.id   ecadf52dee24e6108a12bcfee2aa58ee
#
_cell.length_a   1.000
_cell.length_b   1.000
_cell.length_c   1.000
_cell.angle_alpha   90.00
_cell.angle_beta   90.00
_cell.angle_gamma   90.00
#
_symmetry.space_group_name_H-M   'P 1'
#
loop_
_entity.id
_entity.type
_entity.pdbx_description
1 polymer ?
#
loop_
_entity_poly.entity_id
_entity_poly.type
_entity_poly.pdbx_seq_one_letter_code
_entity_poly.pdbx_strand_id
1 'polypeptide(L)'
;AYQPKDRLDLIELSEKFNTDADFLKNKTGFLKVARKSPEQTASDLAEKAVLLAFEKDPSLRSRAKCLIVVTQNPDGFGLPHASAILHQKLDLPKDVAAFDISLGCSGWVYGLSIATSFMQANNIEDGLLVTSDPYSSVLDPDDRNTQLLFGDAATVTVLSQAKSGWSPGRFKFGTDGSGASSFMVDETRTLHMNGRAVFNFSAKVAPVCIRETLADNKLDLDDV
;
A
#
# COMPACT_ATOMS: atom_id res chain seq x y z
N ALA A 1 -11.64 0.42 -1.00
CA ALA A 1 -10.51 0.32 -1.94
C ALA A 1 -10.94 0.83 -3.32
N TYR A 2 -10.00 1.39 -4.04
CA TYR A 2 -10.16 1.82 -5.42
C TYR A 2 -9.10 1.14 -6.30
N GLN A 3 -9.53 0.67 -7.46
CA GLN A 3 -8.63 0.21 -8.53
C GLN A 3 -8.99 0.97 -9.80
N PRO A 4 -8.01 1.47 -10.58
CA PRO A 4 -8.25 2.01 -11.91
C PRO A 4 -9.10 1.06 -12.77
N LYS A 5 -9.92 1.60 -13.68
CA LYS A 5 -10.77 0.77 -14.55
C LYS A 5 -9.97 0.04 -15.62
N ASP A 6 -8.91 0.67 -16.10
CA ASP A 6 -8.06 0.08 -17.13
C ASP A 6 -7.33 -1.13 -16.58
N ARG A 7 -7.28 -2.17 -17.41
CA ARG A 7 -6.63 -3.44 -17.08
C ARG A 7 -5.62 -3.77 -18.16
N LEU A 8 -4.41 -4.05 -17.73
CA LEU A 8 -3.42 -4.69 -18.57
C LEU A 8 -3.68 -6.19 -18.56
N ASP A 9 -3.96 -6.77 -19.73
CA ASP A 9 -4.09 -8.20 -19.88
C ASP A 9 -2.71 -8.84 -19.98
N LEU A 10 -2.35 -9.66 -19.00
CA LEU A 10 -1.02 -10.27 -18.95
C LEU A 10 -0.88 -11.42 -19.95
N ILE A 11 -1.99 -11.97 -20.45
CA ILE A 11 -1.97 -12.98 -21.51
C ILE A 11 -1.51 -12.32 -22.82
N GLU A 12 -1.97 -11.11 -23.12
CA GLU A 12 -1.53 -10.37 -24.31
C GLU A 12 -0.02 -10.04 -24.25
N LEU A 13 0.53 -9.86 -23.05
CA LEU A 13 1.95 -9.64 -22.82
C LEU A 13 2.77 -10.94 -22.82
N SER A 14 2.13 -12.10 -22.76
CA SER A 14 2.84 -13.36 -22.59
C SER A 14 3.80 -13.65 -23.75
N GLU A 15 3.44 -13.31 -24.98
CA GLU A 15 4.29 -13.46 -26.17
C GLU A 15 5.55 -12.58 -26.07
N LYS A 16 5.38 -11.30 -25.68
CA LYS A 16 6.50 -10.37 -25.49
C LYS A 16 7.52 -10.90 -24.47
N PHE A 17 7.05 -11.53 -23.42
CA PHE A 17 7.89 -12.00 -22.31
C PHE A 17 8.23 -13.49 -22.38
N ASN A 18 7.90 -14.16 -23.48
CA ASN A 18 8.12 -15.59 -23.66
C ASN A 18 7.62 -16.42 -22.47
N THR A 19 6.37 -16.16 -22.08
CA THR A 19 5.64 -16.87 -21.02
C THR A 19 4.32 -17.41 -21.57
N ASP A 20 3.56 -18.10 -20.75
CA ASP A 20 2.24 -18.63 -21.08
C ASP A 20 1.23 -18.42 -19.94
N ALA A 21 -0.03 -18.76 -20.20
CA ALA A 21 -1.09 -18.62 -19.23
C ALA A 21 -0.88 -19.51 -17.99
N ASP A 22 -0.23 -20.65 -18.12
CA ASP A 22 0.06 -21.56 -17.01
C ASP A 22 1.14 -20.96 -16.10
N PHE A 23 2.16 -20.32 -16.66
CA PHE A 23 3.11 -19.55 -15.89
C PHE A 23 2.43 -18.43 -15.10
N LEU A 24 1.57 -17.64 -15.76
CA LEU A 24 0.84 -16.55 -15.10
C LEU A 24 -0.02 -17.08 -13.96
N LYS A 25 -0.81 -18.12 -14.16
CA LYS A 25 -1.67 -18.73 -13.12
C LYS A 25 -0.88 -19.29 -11.95
N ASN A 26 0.20 -20.02 -12.23
CA ASN A 26 0.91 -20.79 -11.21
C ASN A 26 2.05 -20.04 -10.53
N LYS A 27 2.57 -18.95 -11.14
CA LYS A 27 3.69 -18.18 -10.62
C LYS A 27 3.30 -16.79 -10.16
N THR A 28 2.46 -16.07 -10.91
CA THR A 28 2.01 -14.73 -10.51
C THR A 28 0.67 -14.74 -9.79
N GLY A 29 -0.19 -15.71 -10.08
CA GLY A 29 -1.51 -15.87 -9.45
C GLY A 29 -2.62 -15.02 -10.05
N PHE A 30 -2.34 -14.20 -11.09
CA PHE A 30 -3.32 -13.34 -11.74
C PHE A 30 -3.04 -13.17 -13.24
N LEU A 31 -4.11 -12.84 -13.98
CA LEU A 31 -4.08 -12.72 -15.44
C LEU A 31 -4.24 -11.26 -15.90
N LYS A 32 -4.67 -10.38 -15.02
CA LYS A 32 -4.88 -8.95 -15.29
C LYS A 32 -4.44 -8.12 -14.10
N VAL A 33 -3.83 -6.98 -14.37
CA VAL A 33 -3.47 -5.98 -13.37
C VAL A 33 -4.11 -4.65 -13.70
N ALA A 34 -4.47 -3.88 -12.66
CA ALA A 34 -4.98 -2.53 -12.86
C ALA A 34 -3.85 -1.59 -13.29
N ARG A 35 -4.16 -0.65 -14.17
CA ARG A 35 -3.25 0.42 -14.59
C ARG A 35 -3.94 1.76 -14.45
N LYS A 36 -3.27 2.72 -13.81
CA LYS A 36 -3.72 4.11 -13.81
C LYS A 36 -3.52 4.73 -15.20
N SER A 37 -4.26 5.79 -15.51
CA SER A 37 -3.93 6.60 -16.67
C SER A 37 -2.61 7.36 -16.44
N PRO A 38 -1.88 7.75 -17.49
CA PRO A 38 -0.59 8.44 -17.36
C PRO A 38 -0.65 9.69 -16.46
N GLU A 39 -1.76 10.42 -16.49
CA GLU A 39 -1.95 11.68 -15.76
C GLU A 39 -2.28 11.46 -14.27
N GLN A 40 -2.75 10.28 -13.90
CA GLN A 40 -3.12 10.00 -12.52
C GLN A 40 -1.88 9.82 -11.63
N THR A 41 -1.99 10.35 -10.43
CA THR A 41 -0.95 10.29 -9.40
C THR A 41 -1.38 9.42 -8.21
N ALA A 42 -0.49 9.26 -7.23
CA ALA A 42 -0.83 8.55 -6.00
C ALA A 42 -2.00 9.22 -5.26
N SER A 43 -2.00 10.57 -5.19
CA SER A 43 -3.10 11.29 -4.54
C SER A 43 -4.42 11.19 -5.29
N ASP A 44 -4.41 11.04 -6.63
CA ASP A 44 -5.65 10.84 -7.41
C ASP A 44 -6.30 9.47 -7.12
N LEU A 45 -5.48 8.43 -7.00
CA LEU A 45 -5.99 7.11 -6.62
C LEU A 45 -6.50 7.10 -5.18
N ALA A 46 -5.73 7.73 -4.28
CA ALA A 46 -6.06 7.88 -2.86
C ALA A 46 -7.40 8.63 -2.68
N GLU A 47 -7.60 9.75 -3.39
CA GLU A 47 -8.85 10.52 -3.36
C GLU A 47 -10.05 9.63 -3.69
N LYS A 48 -9.97 8.88 -4.78
CA LYS A 48 -11.06 7.97 -5.18
C LYS A 48 -11.36 6.90 -4.14
N ALA A 49 -10.33 6.35 -3.49
CA ALA A 49 -10.51 5.38 -2.42
C ALA A 49 -11.20 6.00 -1.19
N VAL A 50 -10.81 7.23 -0.80
CA VAL A 50 -11.41 7.93 0.34
C VAL A 50 -12.83 8.37 0.05
N LEU A 51 -13.12 8.88 -1.16
CA LEU A 51 -14.48 9.26 -1.56
C LEU A 51 -15.46 8.08 -1.45
N LEU A 52 -15.04 6.86 -1.80
CA LEU A 52 -15.86 5.67 -1.58
C LEU A 52 -16.16 5.37 -0.10
N ALA A 53 -15.28 5.77 0.82
CA ALA A 53 -15.55 5.69 2.25
C ALA A 53 -16.52 6.79 2.70
N PHE A 54 -16.38 8.01 2.17
CA PHE A 54 -17.30 9.13 2.45
C PHE A 54 -18.71 8.90 1.89
N GLU A 55 -18.85 8.18 0.78
CA GLU A 55 -20.17 7.74 0.28
C GLU A 55 -20.87 6.80 1.27
N LYS A 56 -20.12 5.96 1.98
CA LYS A 56 -20.68 5.06 3.00
C LYS A 56 -20.94 5.76 4.33
N ASP A 57 -20.11 6.71 4.68
CA ASP A 57 -20.22 7.51 5.90
C ASP A 57 -19.76 8.94 5.64
N PRO A 58 -20.69 9.84 5.22
CA PRO A 58 -20.38 11.24 4.94
C PRO A 58 -19.81 12.02 6.13
N SER A 59 -20.10 11.59 7.36
CA SER A 59 -19.62 12.26 8.58
C SER A 59 -18.11 12.14 8.77
N LEU A 60 -17.46 11.14 8.15
CA LEU A 60 -16.00 10.95 8.21
C LEU A 60 -15.24 12.20 7.74
N ARG A 61 -15.76 12.95 6.75
CA ARG A 61 -15.13 14.16 6.24
C ARG A 61 -14.88 15.22 7.32
N SER A 62 -15.81 15.36 8.27
CA SER A 62 -15.70 16.37 9.33
C SER A 62 -15.07 15.86 10.61
N ARG A 63 -15.27 14.59 10.92
CA ARG A 63 -14.80 14.02 12.19
C ARG A 63 -13.41 13.41 12.12
N ALA A 64 -12.92 12.97 10.96
CA ALA A 64 -11.55 12.49 10.83
C ALA A 64 -10.55 13.63 11.08
N LYS A 65 -9.66 13.46 12.06
CA LYS A 65 -8.66 14.46 12.48
C LYS A 65 -7.22 13.98 12.25
N CYS A 66 -7.07 12.82 11.61
CA CYS A 66 -5.78 12.28 11.20
C CYS A 66 -5.90 11.71 9.78
N LEU A 67 -4.94 12.06 8.92
CA LEU A 67 -4.80 11.55 7.55
C LEU A 67 -3.35 11.10 7.35
N ILE A 68 -3.13 9.82 7.22
CA ILE A 68 -1.81 9.26 6.95
C ILE A 68 -1.84 8.60 5.58
N VAL A 69 -0.89 8.98 4.72
CA VAL A 69 -0.71 8.35 3.40
C VAL A 69 0.57 7.51 3.41
N VAL A 70 0.43 6.26 3.05
CA VAL A 70 1.54 5.32 2.87
C VAL A 70 1.80 5.17 1.39
N THR A 71 2.97 5.60 0.94
CA THR A 71 3.41 5.48 -0.46
C THR A 71 4.92 5.57 -0.60
N GLN A 72 5.47 4.86 -1.59
CA GLN A 72 6.85 5.01 -2.07
C GLN A 72 6.90 5.73 -3.44
N ASN A 73 5.73 5.95 -4.05
CA ASN A 73 5.60 6.66 -5.34
C ASN A 73 4.75 7.92 -5.18
N PRO A 74 5.16 8.88 -4.30
CA PRO A 74 4.38 10.08 -4.04
C PRO A 74 4.33 11.00 -5.26
N ASP A 75 3.34 11.88 -5.28
CA ASP A 75 3.25 12.97 -6.24
C ASP A 75 4.50 13.87 -6.12
N GLY A 76 4.95 14.44 -7.23
CA GLY A 76 5.98 15.48 -7.23
C GLY A 76 7.25 15.13 -6.46
N PHE A 77 7.63 13.85 -6.38
CA PHE A 77 8.79 13.37 -5.62
C PHE A 77 8.67 13.55 -4.09
N GLY A 78 7.45 13.71 -3.57
CA GLY A 78 7.20 13.85 -2.13
C GLY A 78 7.29 15.27 -1.60
N LEU A 79 7.36 16.28 -2.50
CA LEU A 79 7.29 17.69 -2.11
C LEU A 79 6.31 18.44 -3.04
N PRO A 80 5.15 18.89 -2.51
CA PRO A 80 4.64 18.65 -1.17
C PRO A 80 4.32 17.15 -0.93
N HIS A 81 4.19 16.76 0.33
CA HIS A 81 3.83 15.39 0.68
C HIS A 81 2.42 15.01 0.19
N ALA A 82 2.22 13.73 -0.14
CA ALA A 82 0.99 13.26 -0.79
C ALA A 82 -0.25 13.49 0.08
N SER A 83 -0.14 13.37 1.39
CA SER A 83 -1.26 13.64 2.31
C SER A 83 -1.70 15.11 2.34
N ALA A 84 -0.80 16.09 2.11
CA ALA A 84 -1.22 17.49 1.98
C ALA A 84 -1.98 17.74 0.68
N ILE A 85 -1.55 17.12 -0.42
CA ILE A 85 -2.26 17.18 -1.70
C ILE A 85 -3.64 16.52 -1.56
N LEU A 86 -3.69 15.33 -0.95
CA LEU A 86 -4.93 14.60 -0.71
C LEU A 86 -5.87 15.37 0.22
N HIS A 87 -5.35 15.98 1.29
CA HIS A 87 -6.12 16.83 2.20
C HIS A 87 -6.87 17.93 1.44
N GLN A 88 -6.18 18.62 0.53
CA GLN A 88 -6.79 19.67 -0.30
C GLN A 88 -7.83 19.09 -1.28
N LYS A 89 -7.55 17.97 -1.93
CA LYS A 89 -8.50 17.31 -2.86
C LYS A 89 -9.80 16.89 -2.17
N LEU A 90 -9.68 16.43 -0.93
CA LEU A 90 -10.82 16.01 -0.12
C LEU A 90 -11.55 17.16 0.57
N ASP A 91 -11.05 18.39 0.47
CA ASP A 91 -11.56 19.56 1.18
C ASP A 91 -11.76 19.28 2.69
N LEU A 92 -10.69 18.77 3.33
CA LEU A 92 -10.72 18.44 4.75
C LEU A 92 -10.53 19.69 5.62
N PRO A 93 -11.04 19.69 6.86
CA PRO A 93 -10.81 20.79 7.80
C PRO A 93 -9.30 21.01 8.06
N LYS A 94 -8.91 22.27 8.25
CA LYS A 94 -7.48 22.65 8.44
C LYS A 94 -6.85 22.12 9.72
N ASP A 95 -7.64 21.63 10.66
CA ASP A 95 -7.21 21.05 11.93
C ASP A 95 -6.95 19.53 11.84
N VAL A 96 -6.92 18.98 10.62
CA VAL A 96 -6.55 17.57 10.39
C VAL A 96 -5.02 17.44 10.36
N ALA A 97 -4.47 16.57 11.21
CA ALA A 97 -3.06 16.20 11.16
C ALA A 97 -2.81 15.33 9.91
N ALA A 98 -1.92 15.75 9.01
CA ALA A 98 -1.64 15.05 7.76
C ALA A 98 -0.13 14.83 7.57
N PHE A 99 0.28 13.59 7.29
CA PHE A 99 1.67 13.24 6.99
C PHE A 99 1.78 11.93 6.20
N ASP A 100 2.95 11.69 5.60
CA ASP A 100 3.23 10.51 4.80
C ASP A 100 4.14 9.53 5.54
N ILE A 101 4.03 8.25 5.16
CA ILE A 101 4.95 7.18 5.53
C ILE A 101 5.53 6.59 4.24
N SER A 102 6.85 6.69 4.07
CA SER A 102 7.57 6.15 2.91
C SER A 102 7.90 4.68 3.11
N LEU A 103 6.88 3.82 3.00
CA LEU A 103 6.98 2.36 3.04
C LEU A 103 6.08 1.74 1.96
N GLY A 104 6.51 0.59 1.43
CA GLY A 104 5.73 -0.21 0.47
C GLY A 104 4.92 -1.32 1.16
N CYS A 105 5.26 -2.58 0.88
CA CYS A 105 4.48 -3.78 1.28
C CYS A 105 4.18 -3.87 2.79
N SER A 106 5.13 -3.51 3.66
CA SER A 106 4.93 -3.47 5.11
C SER A 106 4.23 -2.19 5.60
N GLY A 107 4.04 -1.23 4.71
CA GLY A 107 3.61 0.12 5.05
C GLY A 107 2.25 0.19 5.72
N TRP A 108 1.30 -0.68 5.34
CA TRP A 108 -0.01 -0.71 6.00
C TRP A 108 0.10 -1.15 7.47
N VAL A 109 0.95 -2.15 7.77
CA VAL A 109 1.13 -2.65 9.14
C VAL A 109 1.82 -1.59 10.02
N TYR A 110 2.91 -0.98 9.52
CA TYR A 110 3.57 0.14 10.20
C TYR A 110 2.63 1.33 10.34
N GLY A 111 1.92 1.67 9.27
CA GLY A 111 0.94 2.75 9.24
C GLY A 111 -0.16 2.57 10.27
N LEU A 112 -0.69 1.34 10.40
CA LEU A 112 -1.71 1.02 11.40
C LEU A 112 -1.19 1.22 12.82
N SER A 113 0.02 0.74 13.12
CA SER A 113 0.65 0.91 14.44
C SER A 113 0.93 2.38 14.75
N ILE A 114 1.48 3.12 13.79
CA ILE A 114 1.79 4.55 13.95
C ILE A 114 0.49 5.35 14.13
N ALA A 115 -0.51 5.10 13.26
CA ALA A 115 -1.78 5.82 13.30
C ALA A 115 -2.51 5.61 14.63
N THR A 116 -2.63 4.37 15.09
CA THR A 116 -3.31 4.07 16.37
C THR A 116 -2.59 4.69 17.55
N SER A 117 -1.25 4.63 17.59
CA SER A 117 -0.45 5.25 18.64
C SER A 117 -0.52 6.78 18.61
N PHE A 118 -0.43 7.38 17.41
CA PHE A 118 -0.53 8.83 17.22
C PHE A 118 -1.90 9.36 17.63
N MET A 119 -2.97 8.69 17.19
CA MET A 119 -4.34 9.06 17.53
C MET A 119 -4.58 8.95 19.05
N GLN A 120 -4.11 7.88 19.67
CA GLN A 120 -4.23 7.69 21.11
C GLN A 120 -3.50 8.77 21.91
N ALA A 121 -2.25 9.07 21.53
CA ALA A 121 -1.42 10.08 22.21
C ALA A 121 -1.98 11.51 22.10
N ASN A 122 -2.73 11.81 21.03
CA ASN A 122 -3.26 13.13 20.72
C ASN A 122 -4.79 13.25 20.94
N ASN A 123 -5.44 12.25 21.53
CA ASN A 123 -6.89 12.19 21.76
C ASN A 123 -7.70 12.41 20.46
N ILE A 124 -7.25 11.83 19.36
CA ILE A 124 -7.94 11.85 18.06
C ILE A 124 -8.86 10.64 17.99
N GLU A 125 -10.15 10.85 17.82
CA GLU A 125 -11.14 9.78 17.80
C GLU A 125 -11.18 9.04 16.45
N ASP A 126 -11.16 9.77 15.33
CA ASP A 126 -11.27 9.20 14.00
C ASP A 126 -10.11 9.63 13.10
N GLY A 127 -9.63 8.69 12.30
CA GLY A 127 -8.55 8.91 11.34
C GLY A 127 -8.68 8.06 10.09
N LEU A 128 -7.92 8.43 9.07
CA LEU A 128 -7.83 7.76 7.78
C LEU A 128 -6.39 7.32 7.53
N LEU A 129 -6.19 6.02 7.40
CA LEU A 129 -4.94 5.45 6.92
C LEU A 129 -5.14 5.03 5.46
N VAL A 130 -4.44 5.71 4.57
CA VAL A 130 -4.54 5.51 3.12
C VAL A 130 -3.26 4.86 2.62
N THR A 131 -3.38 3.82 1.81
CA THR A 131 -2.26 3.29 1.02
C THR A 131 -2.52 3.58 -0.45
N SER A 132 -1.54 4.13 -1.16
CA SER A 132 -1.66 4.44 -2.58
C SER A 132 -0.30 4.40 -3.24
N ASP A 133 -0.04 3.36 -3.99
CA ASP A 133 1.29 3.12 -4.54
C ASP A 133 1.18 2.73 -6.02
N PRO A 134 1.16 3.73 -6.94
CA PRO A 134 1.08 3.47 -8.37
C PRO A 134 2.43 3.01 -8.92
N TYR A 135 2.74 1.73 -8.76
CA TYR A 135 4.00 1.13 -9.23
C TYR A 135 4.19 1.24 -10.75
N SER A 136 3.11 1.30 -11.54
CA SER A 136 3.22 1.51 -12.99
C SER A 136 4.03 2.75 -13.38
N SER A 137 4.19 3.70 -12.46
CA SER A 137 4.99 4.91 -12.67
C SER A 137 6.50 4.68 -12.72
N VAL A 138 6.97 3.54 -12.23
CA VAL A 138 8.41 3.22 -12.11
C VAL A 138 8.78 1.88 -12.77
N LEU A 139 7.83 1.21 -13.44
CA LEU A 139 8.10 -0.05 -14.12
C LEU A 139 8.77 0.18 -15.47
N ASP A 140 9.81 -0.60 -15.76
CA ASP A 140 10.34 -0.75 -17.11
C ASP A 140 9.33 -1.57 -17.94
N PRO A 141 8.84 -1.05 -19.09
CA PRO A 141 7.93 -1.78 -19.96
C PRO A 141 8.52 -3.08 -20.52
N ASP A 142 9.83 -3.24 -20.49
CA ASP A 142 10.55 -4.40 -21.00
C ASP A 142 11.01 -5.38 -19.89
N ASP A 143 10.83 -5.03 -18.62
CA ASP A 143 11.12 -5.97 -17.53
C ASP A 143 9.94 -6.88 -17.22
N ARG A 144 10.07 -8.15 -17.64
CA ARG A 144 9.09 -9.20 -17.36
C ARG A 144 8.76 -9.36 -15.87
N ASN A 145 9.77 -9.27 -15.02
CA ASN A 145 9.62 -9.62 -13.60
C ASN A 145 8.73 -8.65 -12.85
N THR A 146 8.80 -7.37 -13.22
CA THR A 146 8.00 -6.32 -12.58
C THR A 146 6.67 -6.08 -13.32
N GLN A 147 6.67 -6.10 -14.66
CA GLN A 147 5.45 -5.89 -15.46
C GLN A 147 4.35 -6.94 -15.19
N LEU A 148 4.74 -8.20 -14.99
CA LEU A 148 3.79 -9.29 -14.74
C LEU A 148 3.38 -9.41 -13.26
N LEU A 149 3.87 -8.54 -12.38
CA LEU A 149 3.63 -8.65 -10.92
C LEU A 149 2.87 -7.45 -10.36
N PHE A 150 3.23 -6.24 -10.73
CA PHE A 150 2.71 -5.02 -10.09
C PHE A 150 1.50 -4.45 -10.81
N GLY A 151 0.56 -3.91 -10.04
CA GLY A 151 -0.59 -3.14 -10.49
C GLY A 151 -0.79 -1.90 -9.64
N ASP A 152 -1.75 -1.05 -10.01
CA ASP A 152 -2.04 0.21 -9.33
C ASP A 152 -3.35 0.10 -8.55
N ALA A 153 -3.33 0.56 -7.31
CA ALA A 153 -4.52 0.62 -6.46
C ALA A 153 -4.32 1.62 -5.32
N ALA A 154 -5.42 1.99 -4.68
CA ALA A 154 -5.41 2.69 -3.41
C ALA A 154 -6.42 2.08 -2.45
N THR A 155 -6.12 2.11 -1.17
CA THR A 155 -7.04 1.69 -0.11
C THR A 155 -7.18 2.78 0.95
N VAL A 156 -8.28 2.74 1.69
CA VAL A 156 -8.45 3.51 2.91
C VAL A 156 -8.93 2.59 4.03
N THR A 157 -8.29 2.69 5.17
CA THR A 157 -8.70 2.09 6.43
C THR A 157 -9.20 3.21 7.33
N VAL A 158 -10.45 3.13 7.73
CA VAL A 158 -11.04 4.04 8.72
C VAL A 158 -10.66 3.54 10.10
N LEU A 159 -10.02 4.40 10.86
CA LEU A 159 -9.62 4.14 12.25
C LEU A 159 -10.53 4.92 13.18
N SER A 160 -10.98 4.27 14.26
CA SER A 160 -11.81 4.92 15.27
C SER A 160 -11.49 4.36 16.65
N GLN A 161 -11.54 5.22 17.66
CA GLN A 161 -11.48 4.78 19.06
C GLN A 161 -12.81 4.22 19.58
N ALA A 162 -13.87 4.24 18.76
CA ALA A 162 -15.13 3.59 19.09
C ALA A 162 -14.94 2.09 19.31
N LYS A 163 -15.66 1.51 20.29
CA LYS A 163 -15.55 0.08 20.66
C LYS A 163 -16.22 -0.87 19.64
N SER A 164 -16.23 -0.53 18.37
CA SER A 164 -16.82 -1.36 17.31
C SER A 164 -15.79 -1.63 16.21
N GLY A 165 -15.79 -2.85 15.67
CA GLY A 165 -14.89 -3.27 14.60
C GLY A 165 -13.71 -4.09 15.09
N TRP A 166 -12.65 -4.13 14.27
CA TRP A 166 -11.43 -4.86 14.56
C TRP A 166 -10.47 -4.01 15.39
N SER A 167 -9.89 -4.60 16.42
CA SER A 167 -8.82 -3.97 17.21
C SER A 167 -7.48 -4.63 16.87
N PRO A 168 -6.43 -3.85 16.56
CA PRO A 168 -5.13 -4.43 16.33
C PRO A 168 -4.57 -5.04 17.62
N GLY A 169 -3.94 -6.21 17.49
CA GLY A 169 -3.17 -6.82 18.54
C GLY A 169 -1.76 -6.23 18.67
N ARG A 170 -0.82 -7.02 19.19
CA ARG A 170 0.58 -6.65 19.25
C ARG A 170 1.22 -6.75 17.87
N PHE A 171 2.01 -5.76 17.53
CA PHE A 171 2.75 -5.70 16.28
C PHE A 171 4.14 -6.33 16.45
N LYS A 172 4.64 -6.97 15.38
CA LYS A 172 6.02 -7.41 15.25
C LYS A 172 6.70 -6.63 14.15
N PHE A 173 7.87 -6.11 14.41
CA PHE A 173 8.65 -5.32 13.45
C PHE A 173 10.02 -5.93 13.24
N GLY A 174 10.59 -5.70 12.06
CA GLY A 174 11.95 -6.09 11.72
C GLY A 174 12.42 -5.39 10.45
N THR A 175 13.72 -5.22 10.30
CA THR A 175 14.34 -4.62 9.12
C THR A 175 15.65 -5.35 8.82
N ASP A 176 15.80 -5.76 7.56
CA ASP A 176 17.06 -6.26 7.03
C ASP A 176 17.50 -5.40 5.85
N GLY A 177 18.38 -4.44 6.13
CA GLY A 177 18.92 -3.53 5.12
C GLY A 177 19.96 -4.16 4.20
N SER A 178 20.44 -5.39 4.49
CA SER A 178 21.43 -6.07 3.63
C SER A 178 20.90 -6.41 2.24
N GLY A 179 19.57 -6.50 2.09
CA GLY A 179 18.88 -6.76 0.83
C GLY A 179 18.52 -5.53 0.01
N ALA A 180 18.92 -4.32 0.39
CA ALA A 180 18.48 -3.08 -0.24
C ALA A 180 18.69 -3.04 -1.76
N SER A 181 19.82 -3.56 -2.26
CA SER A 181 20.11 -3.63 -3.71
C SER A 181 19.25 -4.63 -4.48
N SER A 182 18.50 -5.49 -3.78
CA SER A 182 17.63 -6.50 -4.43
C SER A 182 16.26 -5.96 -4.84
N PHE A 183 15.89 -4.79 -4.34
CA PHE A 183 14.62 -4.13 -4.67
C PHE A 183 14.78 -2.62 -4.52
N MET A 184 15.04 -1.93 -5.61
CA MET A 184 15.38 -0.51 -5.60
C MET A 184 14.89 0.20 -6.86
N VAL A 185 14.71 1.50 -6.74
CA VAL A 185 14.50 2.40 -7.89
C VAL A 185 15.82 3.14 -8.14
N ASP A 186 16.28 3.16 -9.38
CA ASP A 186 17.52 3.82 -9.79
C ASP A 186 17.34 5.32 -10.05
N GLU A 187 18.40 5.99 -10.47
CA GLU A 187 18.43 7.43 -10.76
C GLU A 187 17.52 7.81 -11.95
N THR A 188 17.20 6.86 -12.84
CA THR A 188 16.26 7.04 -13.95
C THR A 188 14.81 6.81 -13.53
N ARG A 189 14.58 6.52 -12.23
CA ARG A 189 13.28 6.17 -11.66
C ARG A 189 12.70 4.85 -12.16
N THR A 190 13.58 3.93 -12.53
CA THR A 190 13.20 2.59 -12.94
C THR A 190 13.36 1.61 -11.79
N LEU A 191 12.33 0.81 -11.56
CA LEU A 191 12.33 -0.24 -10.54
C LEU A 191 13.15 -1.44 -10.99
N HIS A 192 14.10 -1.84 -10.16
CA HIS A 192 14.86 -3.07 -10.31
C HIS A 192 14.52 -4.06 -9.21
N MET A 193 14.23 -5.30 -9.58
CA MET A 193 13.90 -6.35 -8.63
C MET A 193 14.64 -7.65 -8.91
N ASN A 194 15.44 -8.10 -7.96
CA ASN A 194 15.92 -9.48 -7.92
C ASN A 194 14.86 -10.38 -7.27
N GLY A 195 13.90 -10.87 -8.06
CA GLY A 195 12.77 -11.65 -7.58
C GLY A 195 13.18 -12.90 -6.80
N ARG A 196 14.31 -13.54 -7.14
CA ARG A 196 14.83 -14.71 -6.40
C ARG A 196 15.29 -14.34 -5.00
N ALA A 197 16.01 -13.21 -4.86
CA ALA A 197 16.47 -12.73 -3.56
C ALA A 197 15.28 -12.35 -2.66
N VAL A 198 14.30 -11.62 -3.22
CA VAL A 198 13.06 -11.23 -2.51
C VAL A 198 12.26 -12.47 -2.08
N PHE A 199 12.10 -13.45 -2.96
CA PHE A 199 11.43 -14.71 -2.63
C PHE A 199 12.13 -15.47 -1.50
N ASN A 200 13.44 -15.64 -1.61
CA ASN A 200 14.23 -16.37 -0.59
C ASN A 200 14.15 -15.69 0.78
N PHE A 201 14.22 -14.35 0.81
CA PHE A 201 14.03 -13.57 2.03
C PHE A 201 12.64 -13.83 2.62
N SER A 202 11.58 -13.67 1.82
CA SER A 202 10.20 -13.85 2.27
C SER A 202 9.93 -15.27 2.78
N ALA A 203 10.40 -16.30 2.06
CA ALA A 203 10.23 -17.69 2.45
C ALA A 203 10.92 -18.03 3.77
N LYS A 204 12.04 -17.36 4.09
CA LYS A 204 12.77 -17.54 5.35
C LYS A 204 12.13 -16.76 6.50
N VAL A 205 11.77 -15.50 6.27
CA VAL A 205 11.39 -14.56 7.34
C VAL A 205 9.90 -14.63 7.68
N ALA A 206 9.02 -14.71 6.68
CA ALA A 206 7.59 -14.65 6.92
C ALA A 206 7.06 -15.76 7.86
N PRO A 207 7.43 -17.05 7.71
CA PRO A 207 6.95 -18.09 8.64
C PRO A 207 7.39 -17.87 10.09
N VAL A 208 8.57 -17.26 10.29
CA VAL A 208 9.07 -16.93 11.62
C VAL A 208 8.26 -15.78 12.21
N CYS A 209 8.11 -14.69 11.45
CA CYS A 209 7.31 -13.53 11.89
C CYS A 209 5.86 -13.90 12.20
N ILE A 210 5.23 -14.77 11.42
CA ILE A 210 3.86 -15.23 11.67
C ILE A 210 3.79 -15.94 13.02
N ARG A 211 4.64 -16.95 13.25
CA ARG A 211 4.64 -17.70 14.53
C ARG A 211 4.90 -16.80 15.73
N GLU A 212 5.87 -15.90 15.63
CA GLU A 212 6.19 -14.98 16.71
C GLU A 212 5.04 -13.98 16.97
N THR A 213 4.40 -13.47 15.91
CA THR A 213 3.22 -12.58 16.04
C THR A 213 2.06 -13.29 16.72
N LEU A 214 1.77 -14.52 16.33
CA LEU A 214 0.72 -15.33 16.98
C LEU A 214 1.05 -15.55 18.46
N ALA A 215 2.27 -15.98 18.78
CA ALA A 215 2.70 -16.20 20.17
C ALA A 215 2.61 -14.93 21.03
N ASP A 216 3.05 -13.76 20.51
CA ASP A 216 2.97 -12.46 21.18
C ASP A 216 1.51 -12.03 21.47
N ASN A 217 0.58 -12.50 20.65
CA ASN A 217 -0.86 -12.25 20.78
C ASN A 217 -1.63 -13.38 21.47
N LYS A 218 -0.94 -14.44 21.90
CA LYS A 218 -1.55 -15.64 22.52
C LYS A 218 -2.56 -16.34 21.62
N LEU A 219 -2.27 -16.38 20.34
CA LEU A 219 -3.03 -17.03 19.28
C LEU A 219 -2.22 -18.19 18.68
N ASP A 220 -2.92 -19.13 18.05
CA ASP A 220 -2.31 -20.15 17.20
C ASP A 220 -2.84 -20.06 15.74
N LEU A 221 -2.42 -21.00 14.89
CA LEU A 221 -2.81 -20.98 13.47
C LEU A 221 -4.29 -21.28 13.24
N ASP A 222 -4.96 -21.92 14.20
CA ASP A 222 -6.38 -22.26 14.09
C ASP A 222 -7.29 -21.09 14.51
N ASP A 223 -6.72 -20.02 15.10
CA ASP A 223 -7.43 -18.81 15.52
C ASP A 223 -7.56 -17.75 14.40
N VAL A 224 -6.90 -17.94 13.22
CA VAL A 224 -6.80 -16.93 12.14
C VAL A 224 -7.16 -17.48 10.77
#